data_d8f13774edc50cfee38face81f2dba0d
#
_entry.id   d8f13774edc50cfee38face81f2dba0d
#
_cell.length_a   1.000
_cell.length_b   1.000
_cell.length_c   1.000
_cell.angle_alpha   90.00
_cell.angle_beta   90.00
_cell.angle_gamma   90.00
#
_symmetry.space_group_name_H-M   'P 1'
#
loop_
_entity.id
_entity.type
_entity.pdbx_description
1 polymer ?
#
loop_
_entity_poly.entity_id
_entity_poly.type
_entity_poly.pdbx_seq_one_letter_code
_entity_poly.pdbx_strand_id
1 'polypeptide(L)'
;SKPVILVSPIKTTGLSEDQIGFANGVTESMISTLGGYNAITVLSSDTSYYAQKENMNNQSLADNFGVNYIIKGSMQVMDKNARLNLEITDVNSSEIVLSQKEYFNLDDIFAVQDEISIKILDELQIGLGVGQKQGTNWSSNFSSLDEFSKFLNWRNELRKFSEQGHYNAEKIFNELNNKYEQLSEKTGMIYLMEAWQVWQKLSLQLSQNIEEDTNKVELALKKSIKLLPDTPDPYNARAMIGITLLNLDCNSAVKDIDKAEKISPTVDTLTIGAMVYFRCGKLDKAIASRKKAIMIVPNDTNWVITGGLVTILYQVNRIEEIYDIVGDKINAEDIDSRILAIYAVLAKRDGKINLAKDYLNRSIKNGLTKAYLESQIINEKIRNNTIKELLEISYFD
;
A
#
# COMPACT_ATOMS: atom_id res chain seq x y z
N SER A 1 0.73 12.54 6.28
CA SER A 1 0.38 11.96 7.59
C SER A 1 -0.44 10.69 7.39
N LYS A 2 -0.29 9.70 8.26
CA LYS A 2 -1.13 8.51 8.25
C LYS A 2 -2.56 8.92 8.60
N PRO A 3 -3.60 8.35 7.92
CA PRO A 3 -4.98 8.56 8.33
C PRO A 3 -5.20 8.15 9.79
N VAL A 4 -5.91 8.98 10.53
CA VAL A 4 -6.27 8.73 11.94
C VAL A 4 -7.68 8.20 12.01
N ILE A 5 -7.85 7.05 12.67
CA ILE A 5 -9.10 6.33 12.77
C ILE A 5 -9.54 6.25 14.23
N LEU A 6 -10.80 6.59 14.48
CA LEU A 6 -11.48 6.35 15.74
C LEU A 6 -12.46 5.19 15.57
N VAL A 7 -12.33 4.15 16.37
CA VAL A 7 -13.34 3.10 16.51
C VAL A 7 -14.23 3.48 17.70
N SER A 8 -15.45 3.96 17.42
CA SER A 8 -16.42 4.27 18.48
C SER A 8 -16.87 2.99 19.17
N PRO A 9 -17.08 3.01 20.49
CA PRO A 9 -17.69 1.89 21.19
C PRO A 9 -19.03 1.50 20.56
N ILE A 10 -19.24 0.19 20.34
CA ILE A 10 -20.48 -0.33 19.75
C ILE A 10 -21.65 -0.01 20.65
N LYS A 11 -22.71 0.56 20.06
CA LYS A 11 -23.94 0.86 20.78
C LYS A 11 -24.67 -0.41 21.21
N THR A 12 -25.02 -0.49 22.51
CA THR A 12 -25.52 -1.69 23.18
C THR A 12 -26.90 -1.51 23.81
N THR A 13 -27.70 -0.61 23.24
CA THR A 13 -29.06 -0.33 23.79
C THR A 13 -29.91 -1.59 23.83
N GLY A 14 -30.43 -1.92 25.01
CA GLY A 14 -31.31 -3.09 25.22
C GLY A 14 -30.58 -4.43 25.33
N LEU A 15 -29.26 -4.43 25.52
CA LEU A 15 -28.47 -5.64 25.73
C LEU A 15 -28.32 -5.99 27.20
N SER A 16 -28.16 -7.29 27.53
CA SER A 16 -27.74 -7.78 28.84
C SER A 16 -26.27 -7.44 29.14
N GLU A 17 -25.84 -7.56 30.40
CA GLU A 17 -24.44 -7.32 30.78
C GLU A 17 -23.44 -8.19 29.99
N ASP A 18 -23.74 -9.48 29.79
CA ASP A 18 -22.89 -10.38 29.00
C ASP A 18 -22.80 -9.95 27.53
N GLN A 19 -23.92 -9.49 26.96
CA GLN A 19 -23.98 -8.99 25.59
C GLN A 19 -23.25 -7.66 25.44
N ILE A 20 -23.27 -6.79 26.46
CA ILE A 20 -22.49 -5.55 26.53
C ILE A 20 -20.99 -5.88 26.59
N GLY A 21 -20.60 -6.84 27.42
CA GLY A 21 -19.23 -7.33 27.50
C GLY A 21 -18.72 -7.84 26.15
N PHE A 22 -19.59 -8.55 25.41
CA PHE A 22 -19.28 -8.98 24.07
C PHE A 22 -19.08 -7.82 23.09
N ALA A 23 -19.96 -6.86 23.05
CA ALA A 23 -19.86 -5.68 22.16
C ALA A 23 -18.59 -4.86 22.47
N ASN A 24 -18.23 -4.73 23.75
CA ASN A 24 -16.98 -4.12 24.16
C ASN A 24 -15.77 -4.93 23.65
N GLY A 25 -15.82 -6.26 23.75
CA GLY A 25 -14.77 -7.15 23.23
C GLY A 25 -14.60 -6.99 21.70
N VAL A 26 -15.68 -6.85 20.95
CA VAL A 26 -15.61 -6.54 19.50
C VAL A 26 -14.93 -5.19 19.25
N THR A 27 -15.29 -4.15 20.02
CA THR A 27 -14.65 -2.83 19.93
C THR A 27 -13.15 -2.91 20.16
N GLU A 28 -12.72 -3.53 21.27
CA GLU A 28 -11.29 -3.70 21.62
C GLU A 28 -10.54 -4.53 20.58
N SER A 29 -11.14 -5.60 20.08
CA SER A 29 -10.56 -6.44 19.04
C SER A 29 -10.34 -5.65 17.73
N MET A 30 -11.30 -4.85 17.32
CA MET A 30 -11.15 -3.97 16.14
C MET A 30 -10.01 -2.95 16.34
N ILE A 31 -9.93 -2.30 17.50
CA ILE A 31 -8.86 -1.33 17.81
C ILE A 31 -7.51 -2.03 17.77
N SER A 32 -7.36 -3.17 18.42
CA SER A 32 -6.11 -3.93 18.47
C SER A 32 -5.65 -4.36 17.08
N THR A 33 -6.56 -4.90 16.30
CA THR A 33 -6.26 -5.42 14.97
C THR A 33 -5.91 -4.32 13.98
N LEU A 34 -6.73 -3.28 13.92
CA LEU A 34 -6.48 -2.13 13.05
C LEU A 34 -5.20 -1.38 13.48
N GLY A 35 -4.91 -1.33 14.79
CA GLY A 35 -3.69 -0.73 15.34
C GLY A 35 -2.39 -1.46 14.93
N GLY A 36 -2.47 -2.73 14.55
CA GLY A 36 -1.35 -3.48 13.99
C GLY A 36 -0.98 -3.08 12.56
N TYR A 37 -1.84 -2.31 11.88
CA TYR A 37 -1.61 -1.89 10.50
C TYR A 37 -0.85 -0.57 10.42
N ASN A 38 0.41 -0.61 9.97
CA ASN A 38 1.32 0.53 9.99
C ASN A 38 0.95 1.70 9.04
N ALA A 39 0.02 1.53 8.11
CA ALA A 39 -0.41 2.58 7.20
C ALA A 39 -1.43 3.55 7.81
N ILE A 40 -1.99 3.22 8.96
CA ILE A 40 -2.97 4.03 9.68
C ILE A 40 -2.52 4.30 11.12
N THR A 41 -3.15 5.27 11.76
CA THR A 41 -3.07 5.50 13.20
C THR A 41 -4.44 5.22 13.79
N VAL A 42 -4.55 4.29 14.71
CA VAL A 42 -5.81 4.00 15.42
C VAL A 42 -5.72 4.59 16.82
N LEU A 43 -6.72 5.38 17.19
CA LEU A 43 -6.79 5.94 18.54
C LEU A 43 -7.10 4.85 19.57
N SER A 44 -6.56 5.01 20.77
CA SER A 44 -6.76 4.04 21.85
C SER A 44 -8.23 3.91 22.25
N SER A 45 -8.57 2.79 22.88
CA SER A 45 -9.90 2.57 23.45
C SER A 45 -10.26 3.63 24.49
N ASP A 46 -9.32 4.06 25.32
CA ASP A 46 -9.55 5.13 26.30
C ASP A 46 -10.01 6.43 25.61
N THR A 47 -9.37 6.81 24.50
CA THR A 47 -9.77 7.98 23.69
C THR A 47 -11.16 7.77 23.09
N SER A 48 -11.46 6.57 22.62
CA SER A 48 -12.76 6.24 22.04
C SER A 48 -13.90 6.31 23.07
N TYR A 49 -13.69 5.76 24.25
CA TYR A 49 -14.65 5.84 25.34
C TYR A 49 -14.81 7.27 25.89
N TYR A 50 -13.72 8.02 25.98
CA TYR A 50 -13.75 9.44 26.35
C TYR A 50 -14.57 10.25 25.35
N ALA A 51 -14.32 10.10 24.05
CA ALA A 51 -15.06 10.79 23.00
C ALA A 51 -16.57 10.47 23.03
N GLN A 52 -16.94 9.21 23.31
CA GLN A 52 -18.33 8.80 23.49
C GLN A 52 -18.96 9.45 24.73
N LYS A 53 -18.27 9.43 25.87
CA LYS A 53 -18.74 10.04 27.13
C LYS A 53 -18.99 11.53 27.00
N GLU A 54 -18.10 12.23 26.31
CA GLU A 54 -18.21 13.69 26.08
C GLU A 54 -19.14 14.04 24.91
N ASN A 55 -19.78 13.04 24.27
CA ASN A 55 -20.65 13.20 23.09
C ASN A 55 -20.00 14.05 21.99
N MET A 56 -18.73 13.85 21.73
CA MET A 56 -17.99 14.62 20.73
C MET A 56 -18.55 14.39 19.31
N ASN A 57 -18.79 15.49 18.60
CA ASN A 57 -19.19 15.42 17.19
C ASN A 57 -17.99 15.24 16.24
N ASN A 58 -18.25 15.01 14.96
CA ASN A 58 -17.22 14.77 13.97
C ASN A 58 -16.19 15.90 13.90
N GLN A 59 -16.64 17.17 13.94
CA GLN A 59 -15.75 18.34 13.91
C GLN A 59 -14.83 18.37 15.14
N SER A 60 -15.38 18.16 16.33
CA SER A 60 -14.59 18.11 17.56
C SER A 60 -13.57 16.98 17.56
N LEU A 61 -13.90 15.83 16.95
CA LEU A 61 -12.97 14.70 16.80
C LEU A 61 -11.83 15.02 15.83
N ALA A 62 -12.14 15.70 14.72
CA ALA A 62 -11.13 16.17 13.80
C ALA A 62 -10.19 17.20 14.45
N ASP A 63 -10.77 18.20 15.12
CA ASP A 63 -10.00 19.32 15.69
C ASP A 63 -9.12 18.89 16.87
N ASN A 64 -9.61 18.01 17.74
CA ASN A 64 -8.88 17.61 18.96
C ASN A 64 -7.93 16.44 18.75
N PHE A 65 -8.26 15.50 17.85
CA PHE A 65 -7.50 14.26 17.69
C PHE A 65 -7.03 14.01 16.25
N GLY A 66 -7.35 14.89 15.29
CA GLY A 66 -6.97 14.73 13.89
C GLY A 66 -7.65 13.56 13.20
N VAL A 67 -8.84 13.14 13.66
CA VAL A 67 -9.56 11.99 13.13
C VAL A 67 -9.99 12.23 11.69
N ASN A 68 -9.65 11.28 10.81
CA ASN A 68 -10.07 11.29 9.41
C ASN A 68 -11.28 10.37 9.17
N TYR A 69 -11.31 9.22 9.85
CA TYR A 69 -12.40 8.24 9.72
C TYR A 69 -12.93 7.80 11.08
N ILE A 70 -14.24 7.63 11.16
CA ILE A 70 -14.90 7.09 12.34
C ILE A 70 -15.59 5.79 11.96
N ILE A 71 -15.30 4.72 12.71
CA ILE A 71 -16.02 3.45 12.65
C ILE A 71 -17.04 3.45 13.76
N LYS A 72 -18.31 3.34 13.41
CA LYS A 72 -19.44 3.27 14.34
C LYS A 72 -20.15 1.93 14.19
N GLY A 73 -20.69 1.41 15.27
CA GLY A 73 -21.49 0.19 15.25
C GLY A 73 -22.64 0.22 16.22
N SER A 74 -23.63 -0.61 15.93
CA SER A 74 -24.74 -0.93 16.87
C SER A 74 -25.05 -2.41 16.81
N MET A 75 -25.23 -3.04 17.96
CA MET A 75 -25.55 -4.46 18.07
C MET A 75 -26.95 -4.65 18.61
N GLN A 76 -27.67 -5.58 18.00
CA GLN A 76 -28.97 -6.07 18.46
C GLN A 76 -28.87 -7.58 18.63
N VAL A 77 -29.40 -8.08 19.72
CA VAL A 77 -29.40 -9.51 20.02
C VAL A 77 -30.83 -9.97 20.25
N MET A 78 -31.18 -11.10 19.63
CA MET A 78 -32.42 -11.80 19.81
C MET A 78 -32.15 -13.28 20.03
N ASP A 79 -32.33 -13.75 21.24
CA ASP A 79 -31.89 -15.07 21.72
C ASP A 79 -30.34 -15.26 21.54
N LYS A 80 -29.95 -16.23 20.71
CA LYS A 80 -28.57 -16.49 20.37
C LYS A 80 -28.11 -15.82 19.05
N ASN A 81 -28.98 -15.12 18.35
CA ASN A 81 -28.70 -14.47 17.11
C ASN A 81 -28.41 -12.99 17.33
N ALA A 82 -27.34 -12.49 16.74
CA ALA A 82 -26.97 -11.09 16.78
C ALA A 82 -26.98 -10.48 15.39
N ARG A 83 -27.29 -9.19 15.34
CA ARG A 83 -27.13 -8.33 14.18
C ARG A 83 -26.23 -7.17 14.56
N LEU A 84 -25.10 -7.06 13.90
CA LEU A 84 -24.16 -5.93 14.01
C LEU A 84 -24.31 -5.05 12.77
N ASN A 85 -24.63 -3.77 12.97
CA ASN A 85 -24.57 -2.77 11.93
C ASN A 85 -23.26 -2.01 12.10
N LEU A 86 -22.48 -1.86 11.03
CA LEU A 86 -21.24 -1.10 10.99
C LEU A 86 -21.34 0.01 9.94
N GLU A 87 -20.75 1.14 10.25
CA GLU A 87 -20.67 2.31 9.40
C GLU A 87 -19.28 2.94 9.52
N ILE A 88 -18.66 3.25 8.39
CA ILE A 88 -17.46 4.07 8.33
C ILE A 88 -17.82 5.40 7.73
N THR A 89 -17.51 6.49 8.44
CA THR A 89 -17.77 7.86 8.01
C THR A 89 -16.44 8.58 7.80
N ASP A 90 -16.26 9.22 6.64
CA ASP A 90 -15.22 10.22 6.44
C ASP A 90 -15.61 11.50 7.18
N VAL A 91 -14.73 11.95 8.08
CA VAL A 91 -15.03 13.09 8.96
C VAL A 91 -15.06 14.42 8.19
N ASN A 92 -14.23 14.54 7.16
CA ASN A 92 -14.11 15.79 6.40
C ASN A 92 -15.29 16.01 5.45
N SER A 93 -15.72 14.97 4.73
CA SER A 93 -16.86 15.06 3.81
C SER A 93 -18.18 14.78 4.51
N SER A 94 -18.18 14.17 5.70
CA SER A 94 -19.34 13.63 6.38
C SER A 94 -20.08 12.55 5.60
N GLU A 95 -19.43 11.95 4.62
CA GLU A 95 -19.97 10.87 3.80
C GLU A 95 -19.77 9.51 4.48
N ILE A 96 -20.78 8.65 4.34
CA ILE A 96 -20.66 7.26 4.75
C ILE A 96 -19.95 6.51 3.63
N VAL A 97 -18.71 6.04 3.91
CA VAL A 97 -17.91 5.28 2.95
C VAL A 97 -18.21 3.78 2.99
N LEU A 98 -18.72 3.29 4.13
CA LEU A 98 -19.21 1.91 4.28
C LEU A 98 -20.45 1.89 5.17
N SER A 99 -21.46 1.09 4.78
CA SER A 99 -22.56 0.70 5.65
C SER A 99 -22.84 -0.80 5.45
N GLN A 100 -22.67 -1.60 6.50
CA GLN A 100 -22.77 -3.05 6.43
C GLN A 100 -23.58 -3.63 7.59
N LYS A 101 -24.26 -4.75 7.34
CA LYS A 101 -25.02 -5.52 8.34
C LYS A 101 -24.51 -6.95 8.35
N GLU A 102 -24.11 -7.43 9.53
CA GLU A 102 -23.69 -8.79 9.76
C GLU A 102 -24.67 -9.50 10.68
N TYR A 103 -25.01 -10.74 10.33
CA TYR A 103 -25.87 -11.62 11.11
C TYR A 103 -25.06 -12.84 11.53
N PHE A 104 -25.07 -13.16 12.82
CA PHE A 104 -24.27 -14.27 13.34
C PHE A 104 -24.90 -14.87 14.61
N ASN A 105 -24.49 -16.10 14.93
CA ASN A 105 -24.79 -16.71 16.21
C ASN A 105 -23.72 -16.32 17.24
N LEU A 106 -24.13 -15.98 18.46
CA LEU A 106 -23.21 -15.61 19.54
C LEU A 106 -22.19 -16.69 19.87
N ASP A 107 -22.50 -17.97 19.57
CA ASP A 107 -21.56 -19.06 19.75
C ASP A 107 -20.39 -19.03 18.73
N ASP A 108 -20.55 -18.32 17.60
CA ASP A 108 -19.55 -18.18 16.52
C ASP A 108 -18.68 -16.91 16.62
N ILE A 109 -18.64 -16.33 17.74
CA ILE A 109 -18.14 -14.99 18.10
C ILE A 109 -16.76 -14.66 17.53
N PHE A 110 -15.78 -15.59 17.68
CA PHE A 110 -14.38 -15.34 17.27
C PHE A 110 -14.22 -15.32 15.75
N ALA A 111 -14.90 -16.22 15.04
CA ALA A 111 -14.89 -16.24 13.58
C ALA A 111 -15.49 -14.96 12.99
N VAL A 112 -16.56 -14.45 13.61
CA VAL A 112 -17.23 -13.22 13.19
C VAL A 112 -16.40 -11.97 13.44
N GLN A 113 -15.67 -11.90 14.56
CA GLN A 113 -14.76 -10.80 14.85
C GLN A 113 -13.67 -10.69 13.77
N ASP A 114 -13.08 -11.80 13.38
CA ASP A 114 -12.06 -11.85 12.33
C ASP A 114 -12.65 -11.43 10.97
N GLU A 115 -13.82 -11.93 10.60
CA GLU A 115 -14.49 -11.61 9.34
C GLU A 115 -14.88 -10.12 9.24
N ILE A 116 -15.45 -9.54 10.30
CA ILE A 116 -15.81 -8.12 10.35
C ILE A 116 -14.58 -7.25 10.21
N SER A 117 -13.52 -7.59 10.91
CA SER A 117 -12.30 -6.81 10.90
C SER A 117 -11.58 -6.88 9.54
N ILE A 118 -11.64 -8.02 8.83
CA ILE A 118 -11.16 -8.15 7.45
C ILE A 118 -11.95 -7.20 6.54
N LYS A 119 -13.28 -7.21 6.63
CA LYS A 119 -14.13 -6.32 5.83
C LYS A 119 -13.86 -4.84 6.09
N ILE A 120 -13.67 -4.46 7.36
CA ILE A 120 -13.28 -3.08 7.72
C ILE A 120 -11.94 -2.71 7.12
N LEU A 121 -10.93 -3.58 7.19
CA LEU A 121 -9.63 -3.33 6.58
C LEU A 121 -9.72 -3.18 5.06
N ASP A 122 -10.53 -4.01 4.40
CA ASP A 122 -10.77 -3.92 2.97
C ASP A 122 -11.34 -2.55 2.59
N GLU A 123 -12.35 -2.10 3.32
CA GLU A 123 -12.99 -0.81 3.06
C GLU A 123 -12.10 0.39 3.43
N LEU A 124 -11.40 0.32 4.56
CA LEU A 124 -10.45 1.36 4.94
C LEU A 124 -9.29 1.49 3.93
N GLN A 125 -8.94 0.43 3.25
CA GLN A 125 -7.93 0.47 2.21
C GLN A 125 -8.40 1.22 0.95
N ILE A 126 -9.69 1.28 0.67
CA ILE A 126 -10.24 2.13 -0.39
C ILE A 126 -9.95 3.60 -0.07
N GLY A 127 -10.21 4.03 1.16
CA GLY A 127 -9.90 5.37 1.65
C GLY A 127 -8.40 5.66 1.80
N LEU A 128 -7.56 4.61 1.81
CA LEU A 128 -6.10 4.68 2.02
C LEU A 128 -5.29 4.48 0.73
N GLY A 129 -5.91 4.48 -0.42
CA GLY A 129 -5.22 4.40 -1.69
C GLY A 129 -5.00 2.99 -2.23
N VAL A 130 -5.64 1.99 -1.66
CA VAL A 130 -5.73 0.63 -2.21
C VAL A 130 -7.15 0.44 -2.73
N GLY A 131 -7.34 0.17 -4.00
CA GLY A 131 -8.69 0.01 -4.57
C GLY A 131 -9.45 -1.17 -3.93
N GLN A 132 -10.76 -1.01 -3.73
CA GLN A 132 -11.68 -1.99 -3.10
C GLN A 132 -11.48 -3.42 -3.61
N LYS A 133 -11.42 -3.54 -4.93
CA LYS A 133 -11.28 -4.85 -5.59
C LYS A 133 -9.96 -5.54 -5.28
N GLN A 134 -8.90 -4.78 -5.01
CA GLN A 134 -7.60 -5.29 -4.65
C GLN A 134 -7.59 -5.82 -3.21
N GLY A 135 -8.16 -5.07 -2.27
CA GLY A 135 -8.27 -5.49 -0.87
C GLY A 135 -9.04 -6.79 -0.73
N THR A 136 -10.21 -6.90 -1.36
CA THR A 136 -11.03 -8.13 -1.33
C THR A 136 -10.29 -9.34 -1.93
N ASN A 137 -9.54 -9.14 -3.01
CA ASN A 137 -8.74 -10.23 -3.61
C ASN A 137 -7.64 -10.73 -2.67
N TRP A 138 -7.08 -9.86 -1.85
CA TRP A 138 -6.02 -10.24 -0.92
C TRP A 138 -6.55 -10.93 0.33
N SER A 139 -7.56 -10.32 1.00
CA SER A 139 -8.07 -10.81 2.27
C SER A 139 -8.59 -12.25 2.19
N SER A 140 -9.22 -12.61 1.09
CA SER A 140 -9.74 -13.97 0.87
C SER A 140 -8.67 -15.07 0.81
N ASN A 141 -7.38 -14.71 0.74
CA ASN A 141 -6.26 -15.65 0.69
C ASN A 141 -5.62 -15.94 2.05
N PHE A 142 -6.14 -15.34 3.13
CA PHE A 142 -5.64 -15.53 4.49
C PHE A 142 -6.74 -16.10 5.38
N SER A 143 -6.34 -16.94 6.35
CA SER A 143 -7.29 -17.65 7.23
C SER A 143 -7.74 -16.82 8.42
N SER A 144 -7.05 -15.72 8.71
CA SER A 144 -7.38 -14.81 9.80
C SER A 144 -6.97 -13.38 9.51
N LEU A 145 -7.56 -12.45 10.24
CA LEU A 145 -7.21 -11.06 10.19
C LEU A 145 -5.75 -10.79 10.61
N ASP A 146 -5.22 -11.53 11.59
CA ASP A 146 -3.82 -11.43 12.01
C ASP A 146 -2.88 -11.73 10.83
N GLU A 147 -3.17 -12.76 10.07
CA GLU A 147 -2.38 -13.11 8.87
C GLU A 147 -2.49 -12.04 7.79
N PHE A 148 -3.69 -11.55 7.53
CA PHE A 148 -3.90 -10.47 6.56
C PHE A 148 -3.19 -9.18 7.00
N SER A 149 -3.26 -8.83 8.28
CA SER A 149 -2.51 -7.69 8.85
C SER A 149 -1.00 -7.86 8.70
N LYS A 150 -0.48 -9.07 8.95
CA LYS A 150 0.94 -9.41 8.71
C LYS A 150 1.32 -9.24 7.24
N PHE A 151 0.47 -9.71 6.31
CA PHE A 151 0.69 -9.50 4.88
C PHE A 151 0.78 -8.00 4.52
N LEU A 152 -0.11 -7.17 5.03
CA LEU A 152 -0.10 -5.73 4.79
C LEU A 152 1.15 -5.06 5.38
N ASN A 153 1.56 -5.47 6.58
CA ASN A 153 2.79 -4.98 7.22
C ASN A 153 4.04 -5.43 6.44
N TRP A 154 4.09 -6.69 6.01
CA TRP A 154 5.14 -7.20 5.12
C TRP A 154 5.26 -6.35 3.86
N ARG A 155 4.15 -6.09 3.20
CA ARG A 155 4.09 -5.28 1.97
C ARG A 155 4.59 -3.84 2.20
N ASN A 156 4.24 -3.23 3.32
CA ASN A 156 4.71 -1.90 3.69
C ASN A 156 6.22 -1.86 3.93
N GLU A 157 6.78 -2.86 4.61
CA GLU A 157 8.23 -2.97 4.82
C GLU A 157 8.96 -3.20 3.49
N LEU A 158 8.43 -4.07 2.64
CA LEU A 158 9.02 -4.36 1.33
C LEU A 158 9.07 -3.10 0.43
N ARG A 159 8.04 -2.26 0.49
CA ARG A 159 7.94 -1.00 -0.28
C ARG A 159 8.98 0.05 0.09
N LYS A 160 9.59 -0.02 1.25
CA LYS A 160 10.69 0.89 1.65
C LYS A 160 11.93 0.71 0.77
N PHE A 161 12.06 -0.42 0.11
CA PHE A 161 13.15 -0.79 -0.79
C PHE A 161 14.53 -0.48 -0.19
N SER A 162 14.74 -0.90 1.03
CA SER A 162 15.96 -0.71 1.81
C SER A 162 16.35 -2.02 2.50
N GLU A 163 17.63 -2.14 2.87
CA GLU A 163 18.12 -3.33 3.58
C GLU A 163 17.35 -3.59 4.86
N GLN A 164 17.13 -2.56 5.69
CA GLN A 164 16.35 -2.69 6.92
C GLN A 164 14.90 -3.09 6.65
N GLY A 165 14.26 -2.47 5.64
CA GLY A 165 12.90 -2.83 5.23
C GLY A 165 12.82 -4.28 4.74
N HIS A 166 13.84 -4.75 4.02
CA HIS A 166 13.94 -6.13 3.58
C HIS A 166 13.97 -7.12 4.75
N TYR A 167 14.84 -6.90 5.74
CA TYR A 167 14.92 -7.80 6.91
C TYR A 167 13.66 -7.76 7.77
N ASN A 168 13.02 -6.60 7.92
CA ASN A 168 11.74 -6.51 8.61
C ASN A 168 10.65 -7.31 7.88
N ALA A 169 10.57 -7.18 6.56
CA ALA A 169 9.65 -7.93 5.73
C ALA A 169 9.95 -9.44 5.78
N GLU A 170 11.22 -9.84 5.71
CA GLU A 170 11.64 -11.24 5.76
C GLU A 170 11.22 -11.92 7.07
N LYS A 171 11.33 -11.22 8.20
CA LYS A 171 10.86 -11.73 9.50
C LYS A 171 9.36 -12.05 9.46
N ILE A 172 8.55 -11.11 8.95
CA ILE A 172 7.10 -11.30 8.86
C ILE A 172 6.76 -12.44 7.88
N PHE A 173 7.44 -12.48 6.74
CA PHE A 173 7.26 -13.55 5.74
C PHE A 173 7.56 -14.92 6.34
N ASN A 174 8.68 -15.07 7.06
CA ASN A 174 9.07 -16.34 7.66
C ASN A 174 8.05 -16.82 8.71
N GLU A 175 7.46 -15.93 9.49
CA GLU A 175 6.39 -16.28 10.44
C GLU A 175 5.19 -16.90 9.72
N LEU A 176 4.71 -16.26 8.63
CA LEU A 176 3.61 -16.76 7.82
C LEU A 176 3.98 -18.04 7.08
N ASN A 177 5.13 -18.08 6.42
CA ASN A 177 5.57 -19.21 5.62
C ASN A 177 5.72 -20.48 6.47
N ASN A 178 6.34 -20.38 7.65
CA ASN A 178 6.52 -21.51 8.55
C ASN A 178 5.19 -22.09 9.01
N LYS A 179 4.18 -21.25 9.29
CA LYS A 179 2.83 -21.71 9.63
C LYS A 179 2.23 -22.55 8.51
N TYR A 180 2.27 -22.03 7.27
CA TYR A 180 1.68 -22.71 6.11
C TYR A 180 2.46 -23.98 5.70
N GLU A 181 3.77 -24.00 5.89
CA GLU A 181 4.59 -25.22 5.69
C GLU A 181 4.24 -26.32 6.69
N GLN A 182 4.03 -25.99 7.95
CA GLN A 182 3.61 -26.95 8.98
C GLN A 182 2.24 -27.54 8.69
N LEU A 183 1.34 -26.77 8.08
CA LEU A 183 0.02 -27.22 7.67
C LEU A 183 0.02 -27.98 6.33
N SER A 184 1.16 -28.02 5.61
CA SER A 184 1.29 -28.51 4.24
C SER A 184 0.31 -27.84 3.25
N GLU A 185 -0.10 -26.60 3.52
CA GLU A 185 -1.16 -25.86 2.82
C GLU A 185 -0.67 -24.53 2.23
N LYS A 186 0.59 -24.45 1.80
CA LYS A 186 1.15 -23.22 1.26
C LYS A 186 0.30 -22.65 0.12
N THR A 187 -0.26 -21.46 0.33
CA THR A 187 -1.20 -20.81 -0.61
C THR A 187 -0.48 -20.11 -1.75
N GLY A 188 -1.23 -19.77 -2.81
CA GLY A 188 -0.69 -18.99 -3.93
C GLY A 188 -0.18 -17.62 -3.50
N MET A 189 -0.77 -17.01 -2.46
CA MET A 189 -0.33 -15.71 -1.92
C MET A 189 1.01 -15.84 -1.18
N ILE A 190 1.24 -16.90 -0.43
CA ILE A 190 2.55 -17.12 0.23
C ILE A 190 3.67 -17.33 -0.80
N TYR A 191 3.40 -18.04 -1.91
CA TYR A 191 4.34 -18.12 -3.02
C TYR A 191 4.59 -16.77 -3.69
N LEU A 192 3.55 -15.93 -3.82
CA LEU A 192 3.69 -14.57 -4.35
C LEU A 192 4.58 -13.70 -3.45
N MET A 193 4.36 -13.76 -2.13
CA MET A 193 5.21 -13.08 -1.14
C MET A 193 6.66 -13.55 -1.25
N GLU A 194 6.89 -14.86 -1.38
CA GLU A 194 8.23 -15.43 -1.57
C GLU A 194 8.93 -14.87 -2.82
N ALA A 195 8.21 -14.81 -3.96
CA ALA A 195 8.77 -14.28 -5.19
C ALA A 195 9.21 -12.81 -5.04
N TRP A 196 8.39 -11.95 -4.45
CA TRP A 196 8.73 -10.55 -4.22
C TRP A 196 9.84 -10.37 -3.19
N GLN A 197 9.83 -11.15 -2.10
CA GLN A 197 10.85 -11.10 -1.04
C GLN A 197 12.23 -11.46 -1.59
N VAL A 198 12.31 -12.55 -2.34
CA VAL A 198 13.59 -13.03 -2.91
C VAL A 198 14.05 -12.13 -4.07
N TRP A 199 13.12 -11.62 -4.89
CA TRP A 199 13.44 -10.61 -5.92
C TRP A 199 14.07 -9.34 -5.29
N GLN A 200 13.52 -8.84 -4.20
CA GLN A 200 14.08 -7.67 -3.51
C GLN A 200 15.47 -7.99 -2.92
N LYS A 201 15.64 -9.17 -2.32
CA LYS A 201 16.94 -9.65 -1.83
C LYS A 201 18.01 -9.61 -2.92
N LEU A 202 17.68 -10.11 -4.11
CA LEU A 202 18.57 -10.07 -5.27
C LEU A 202 18.81 -8.65 -5.77
N SER A 203 17.77 -7.83 -5.84
CA SER A 203 17.84 -6.44 -6.30
C SER A 203 18.71 -5.54 -5.39
N LEU A 204 18.68 -5.81 -4.07
CA LEU A 204 19.50 -5.12 -3.07
C LEU A 204 20.89 -5.74 -2.88
N GLN A 205 21.25 -6.74 -3.70
CA GLN A 205 22.54 -7.45 -3.63
C GLN A 205 22.82 -8.13 -2.27
N LEU A 206 21.76 -8.56 -1.57
CA LEU A 206 21.85 -9.25 -0.28
C LEU A 206 21.94 -10.77 -0.42
N SER A 207 21.88 -11.30 -1.65
CA SER A 207 21.93 -12.74 -1.92
C SER A 207 23.35 -13.28 -1.76
N GLN A 208 23.47 -14.41 -1.08
CA GLN A 208 24.71 -15.18 -0.97
C GLN A 208 24.81 -16.27 -2.06
N ASN A 209 23.69 -16.64 -2.66
CA ASN A 209 23.63 -17.62 -3.77
C ASN A 209 22.58 -17.16 -4.80
N ILE A 210 23.05 -16.41 -5.79
CA ILE A 210 22.20 -15.78 -6.82
C ILE A 210 21.43 -16.84 -7.62
N GLU A 211 22.09 -17.96 -7.99
CA GLU A 211 21.47 -19.01 -8.79
C GLU A 211 20.32 -19.69 -8.03
N GLU A 212 20.55 -20.06 -6.77
CA GLU A 212 19.54 -20.67 -5.92
C GLU A 212 18.34 -19.72 -5.70
N ASP A 213 18.60 -18.47 -5.35
CA ASP A 213 17.54 -17.45 -5.14
C ASP A 213 16.78 -17.18 -6.46
N THR A 214 17.43 -17.16 -7.60
CA THR A 214 16.78 -17.00 -8.92
C THR A 214 15.84 -18.18 -9.21
N ASN A 215 16.30 -19.42 -9.02
CA ASN A 215 15.49 -20.61 -9.19
C ASN A 215 14.28 -20.63 -8.25
N LYS A 216 14.47 -20.14 -7.01
CA LYS A 216 13.40 -20.00 -6.02
C LYS A 216 12.32 -19.03 -6.46
N VAL A 217 12.71 -17.87 -7.02
CA VAL A 217 11.77 -16.90 -7.60
C VAL A 217 10.95 -17.52 -8.74
N GLU A 218 11.60 -18.17 -9.70
CA GLU A 218 10.91 -18.81 -10.84
C GLU A 218 9.87 -19.84 -10.37
N LEU A 219 10.26 -20.70 -9.43
CA LEU A 219 9.37 -21.71 -8.88
C LEU A 219 8.19 -21.09 -8.14
N ALA A 220 8.45 -20.07 -7.33
CA ALA A 220 7.43 -19.37 -6.57
C ALA A 220 6.41 -18.67 -7.49
N LEU A 221 6.85 -17.97 -8.53
CA LEU A 221 5.98 -17.36 -9.54
C LEU A 221 5.11 -18.41 -10.25
N LYS A 222 5.71 -19.52 -10.67
CA LYS A 222 4.99 -20.62 -11.35
C LYS A 222 3.88 -21.20 -10.46
N LYS A 223 4.19 -21.45 -9.18
CA LYS A 223 3.22 -21.98 -8.21
C LYS A 223 2.14 -20.94 -7.88
N SER A 224 2.49 -19.68 -7.69
CA SER A 224 1.53 -18.61 -7.43
C SER A 224 0.51 -18.48 -8.58
N ILE A 225 0.96 -18.42 -9.82
CA ILE A 225 0.08 -18.36 -11.00
C ILE A 225 -0.84 -19.56 -11.10
N LYS A 226 -0.31 -20.77 -10.80
CA LYS A 226 -1.11 -22.01 -10.83
C LYS A 226 -2.23 -22.00 -9.79
N LEU A 227 -1.97 -21.46 -8.60
CA LEU A 227 -2.92 -21.42 -7.48
C LEU A 227 -3.84 -20.20 -7.50
N LEU A 228 -3.45 -19.12 -8.17
CA LEU A 228 -4.21 -17.87 -8.28
C LEU A 228 -4.39 -17.44 -9.74
N PRO A 229 -4.97 -18.28 -10.63
CA PRO A 229 -5.05 -18.01 -12.08
C PRO A 229 -5.93 -16.81 -12.42
N ASP A 230 -6.89 -16.47 -11.55
CA ASP A 230 -7.88 -15.41 -11.74
C ASP A 230 -7.58 -14.15 -10.90
N THR A 231 -6.36 -14.06 -10.36
CA THR A 231 -5.87 -12.91 -9.58
C THR A 231 -4.82 -12.15 -10.40
N PRO A 232 -4.83 -10.82 -10.45
CA PRO A 232 -3.90 -10.03 -11.26
C PRO A 232 -2.46 -10.08 -10.73
N ASP A 233 -2.28 -10.18 -9.41
CA ASP A 233 -1.00 -10.00 -8.74
C ASP A 233 0.12 -10.95 -9.18
N PRO A 234 -0.12 -12.28 -9.40
CA PRO A 234 0.93 -13.18 -9.90
C PRO A 234 1.43 -12.81 -11.30
N TYR A 235 0.55 -12.29 -12.16
CA TYR A 235 0.94 -11.84 -13.51
C TYR A 235 1.71 -10.54 -13.45
N ASN A 236 1.30 -9.61 -12.58
CA ASN A 236 2.05 -8.38 -12.27
C ASN A 236 3.48 -8.72 -11.81
N ALA A 237 3.60 -9.66 -10.88
CA ALA A 237 4.88 -10.11 -10.35
C ALA A 237 5.73 -10.75 -11.44
N ARG A 238 5.17 -11.68 -12.25
CA ARG A 238 5.94 -12.31 -13.32
C ARG A 238 6.40 -11.32 -14.38
N ALA A 239 5.57 -10.36 -14.76
CA ALA A 239 5.95 -9.33 -15.71
C ALA A 239 7.12 -8.49 -15.17
N MET A 240 7.01 -7.97 -13.95
CA MET A 240 8.02 -7.07 -13.37
C MET A 240 9.31 -7.81 -13.02
N ILE A 241 9.23 -8.92 -12.31
CA ILE A 241 10.38 -9.73 -11.93
C ILE A 241 11.02 -10.34 -13.18
N GLY A 242 10.19 -10.78 -14.11
CA GLY A 242 10.62 -11.35 -15.37
C GLY A 242 11.53 -10.43 -16.16
N ILE A 243 11.12 -9.18 -16.41
CA ILE A 243 11.94 -8.23 -17.19
C ILE A 243 13.13 -7.66 -16.41
N THR A 244 13.10 -7.69 -15.08
CA THR A 244 14.19 -7.12 -14.26
C THR A 244 15.23 -8.14 -13.83
N LEU A 245 14.87 -9.42 -13.74
CA LEU A 245 15.71 -10.47 -13.20
C LEU A 245 15.84 -11.70 -14.11
N LEU A 246 14.74 -12.14 -14.74
CA LEU A 246 14.67 -13.45 -15.41
C LEU A 246 14.80 -13.36 -16.92
N ASN A 247 15.22 -12.24 -17.47
CA ASN A 247 15.37 -11.99 -18.91
C ASN A 247 14.08 -12.28 -19.73
N LEU A 248 12.91 -12.12 -19.12
CA LEU A 248 11.65 -12.25 -19.83
C LEU A 248 11.57 -11.19 -20.93
N ASP A 249 11.18 -11.60 -22.13
CA ASP A 249 11.03 -10.68 -23.25
C ASP A 249 9.86 -9.72 -23.05
N CYS A 250 9.95 -8.53 -23.63
CA CYS A 250 8.96 -7.48 -23.49
C CYS A 250 7.56 -7.89 -23.98
N ASN A 251 7.45 -8.73 -25.01
CA ASN A 251 6.14 -9.15 -25.51
C ASN A 251 5.44 -10.03 -24.47
N SER A 252 6.16 -10.94 -23.84
CA SER A 252 5.65 -11.80 -22.77
C SER A 252 5.28 -11.00 -21.53
N ALA A 253 6.13 -10.07 -21.10
CA ALA A 253 5.84 -9.21 -19.95
C ALA A 253 4.62 -8.31 -20.18
N VAL A 254 4.49 -7.71 -21.37
CA VAL A 254 3.31 -6.91 -21.74
C VAL A 254 2.04 -7.75 -21.78
N LYS A 255 2.09 -8.99 -22.29
CA LYS A 255 0.93 -9.91 -22.25
C LYS A 255 0.48 -10.23 -20.83
N ASP A 256 1.41 -10.36 -19.89
CA ASP A 256 1.07 -10.58 -18.49
C ASP A 256 0.36 -9.37 -17.88
N ILE A 257 0.85 -8.16 -18.14
CA ILE A 257 0.17 -6.94 -17.69
C ILE A 257 -1.20 -6.79 -18.34
N ASP A 258 -1.31 -6.98 -19.66
CA ASP A 258 -2.59 -6.92 -20.37
C ASP A 258 -3.59 -7.95 -19.79
N LYS A 259 -3.11 -9.15 -19.39
CA LYS A 259 -3.92 -10.17 -18.70
C LYS A 259 -4.33 -9.70 -17.30
N ALA A 260 -3.40 -9.17 -16.53
CA ALA A 260 -3.68 -8.65 -15.19
C ALA A 260 -4.70 -7.51 -15.21
N GLU A 261 -4.57 -6.56 -16.14
CA GLU A 261 -5.54 -5.47 -16.34
C GLU A 261 -6.93 -5.99 -16.74
N LYS A 262 -6.98 -7.05 -17.55
CA LYS A 262 -8.25 -7.68 -17.95
C LYS A 262 -8.95 -8.36 -16.77
N ILE A 263 -8.18 -8.99 -15.87
CA ILE A 263 -8.71 -9.59 -14.64
C ILE A 263 -9.21 -8.48 -13.73
N SER A 264 -8.34 -7.53 -13.38
CA SER A 264 -8.67 -6.39 -12.54
C SER A 264 -7.64 -5.27 -12.68
N PRO A 265 -8.02 -4.07 -13.14
CA PRO A 265 -7.15 -2.89 -13.21
C PRO A 265 -6.97 -2.27 -11.83
N THR A 266 -6.35 -3.00 -10.89
CA THR A 266 -6.06 -2.49 -9.55
C THR A 266 -4.97 -1.41 -9.60
N VAL A 267 -4.79 -0.67 -8.51
CA VAL A 267 -3.72 0.33 -8.39
C VAL A 267 -2.35 -0.31 -8.64
N ASP A 268 -2.10 -1.49 -8.06
CA ASP A 268 -0.84 -2.21 -8.26
C ASP A 268 -0.67 -2.66 -9.72
N THR A 269 -1.73 -3.19 -10.34
CA THR A 269 -1.68 -3.55 -11.77
C THR A 269 -1.33 -2.35 -12.64
N LEU A 270 -1.95 -1.20 -12.40
CA LEU A 270 -1.69 0.01 -13.17
C LEU A 270 -0.29 0.59 -12.90
N THR A 271 0.19 0.53 -11.65
CA THR A 271 1.52 1.07 -11.29
C THR A 271 2.65 0.17 -11.78
N ILE A 272 2.54 -1.14 -11.59
CA ILE A 272 3.51 -2.12 -12.09
C ILE A 272 3.45 -2.18 -13.61
N GLY A 273 2.24 -2.19 -14.19
CA GLY A 273 2.03 -2.15 -15.63
C GLY A 273 2.69 -0.94 -16.28
N ALA A 274 2.57 0.24 -15.69
CA ALA A 274 3.26 1.43 -16.17
C ALA A 274 4.79 1.28 -16.21
N MET A 275 5.39 0.64 -15.20
CA MET A 275 6.83 0.37 -15.18
C MET A 275 7.23 -0.62 -16.27
N VAL A 276 6.46 -1.68 -16.47
CA VAL A 276 6.70 -2.68 -17.53
C VAL A 276 6.55 -2.04 -18.91
N TYR A 277 5.46 -1.32 -19.15
CA TYR A 277 5.23 -0.61 -20.41
C TYR A 277 6.36 0.37 -20.72
N PHE A 278 6.80 1.14 -19.72
CA PHE A 278 7.89 2.09 -19.90
C PHE A 278 9.19 1.39 -20.28
N ARG A 279 9.59 0.33 -19.56
CA ARG A 279 10.78 -0.47 -19.87
C ARG A 279 10.72 -1.09 -21.26
N CYS A 280 9.54 -1.42 -21.73
CA CYS A 280 9.30 -2.00 -23.04
C CYS A 280 9.02 -0.95 -24.15
N GLY A 281 9.28 0.33 -23.89
CA GLY A 281 9.11 1.42 -24.86
C GLY A 281 7.66 1.77 -25.22
N LYS A 282 6.68 1.28 -24.44
CA LYS A 282 5.26 1.58 -24.61
C LYS A 282 4.86 2.84 -23.83
N LEU A 283 5.47 3.97 -24.17
CA LEU A 283 5.42 5.21 -23.38
C LEU A 283 4.00 5.73 -23.13
N ASP A 284 3.14 5.74 -24.14
CA ASP A 284 1.76 6.24 -24.01
C ASP A 284 0.94 5.34 -23.06
N LYS A 285 1.12 4.00 -23.14
CA LYS A 285 0.49 3.07 -22.22
C LYS A 285 0.99 3.30 -20.78
N ALA A 286 2.29 3.53 -20.59
CA ALA A 286 2.89 3.77 -19.27
C ALA A 286 2.29 5.03 -18.62
N ILE A 287 2.22 6.13 -19.35
CA ILE A 287 1.65 7.39 -18.87
C ILE A 287 0.15 7.23 -18.59
N ALA A 288 -0.60 6.60 -19.52
CA ALA A 288 -2.03 6.37 -19.36
C ALA A 288 -2.34 5.52 -18.10
N SER A 289 -1.57 4.46 -17.86
CA SER A 289 -1.74 3.60 -16.65
C SER A 289 -1.48 4.38 -15.37
N ARG A 290 -0.43 5.22 -15.29
CA ARG A 290 -0.18 6.08 -14.13
C ARG A 290 -1.29 7.10 -13.91
N LYS A 291 -1.78 7.74 -14.97
CA LYS A 291 -2.89 8.69 -14.88
C LYS A 291 -4.17 8.01 -14.38
N LYS A 292 -4.48 6.79 -14.87
CA LYS A 292 -5.60 6.00 -14.37
C LYS A 292 -5.44 5.66 -12.87
N ALA A 293 -4.23 5.28 -12.44
CA ALA A 293 -3.96 5.00 -11.04
C ALA A 293 -4.19 6.24 -10.15
N ILE A 294 -3.78 7.43 -10.58
CA ILE A 294 -4.05 8.68 -9.86
C ILE A 294 -5.56 8.96 -9.77
N MET A 295 -6.33 8.65 -10.81
CA MET A 295 -7.80 8.82 -10.79
C MET A 295 -8.47 7.89 -9.76
N ILE A 296 -7.94 6.69 -9.56
CA ILE A 296 -8.44 5.73 -8.56
C ILE A 296 -8.04 6.16 -7.15
N VAL A 297 -6.85 6.75 -7.00
CA VAL A 297 -6.27 7.19 -5.73
C VAL A 297 -5.89 8.66 -5.81
N PRO A 298 -6.87 9.58 -5.82
CA PRO A 298 -6.60 11.01 -5.99
C PRO A 298 -5.76 11.61 -4.86
N ASN A 299 -5.77 10.97 -3.66
CA ASN A 299 -4.99 11.36 -2.49
C ASN A 299 -3.79 10.42 -2.32
N ASP A 300 -2.88 10.40 -3.29
CA ASP A 300 -1.63 9.61 -3.22
C ASP A 300 -0.73 10.14 -2.09
N THR A 301 -1.07 9.77 -0.86
CA THR A 301 -0.35 10.21 0.35
C THR A 301 1.08 9.69 0.42
N ASN A 302 1.40 8.64 -0.32
CA ASN A 302 2.73 8.04 -0.36
C ASN A 302 3.54 8.48 -1.58
N TRP A 303 2.98 9.31 -2.45
CA TRP A 303 3.60 9.83 -3.66
C TRP A 303 4.13 8.78 -4.66
N VAL A 304 3.87 7.49 -4.41
CA VAL A 304 4.40 6.38 -5.22
C VAL A 304 3.93 6.48 -6.68
N ILE A 305 2.66 6.79 -6.87
CA ILE A 305 2.04 6.87 -8.19
C ILE A 305 2.47 8.15 -8.89
N THR A 306 2.34 9.28 -8.20
CA THR A 306 2.70 10.61 -8.73
C THR A 306 4.20 10.71 -9.01
N GLY A 307 5.05 10.28 -8.07
CA GLY A 307 6.52 10.25 -8.26
C GLY A 307 6.93 9.38 -9.44
N GLY A 308 6.28 8.22 -9.62
CA GLY A 308 6.52 7.36 -10.77
C GLY A 308 6.10 8.01 -12.09
N LEU A 309 4.97 8.74 -12.13
CA LEU A 309 4.57 9.48 -13.33
C LEU A 309 5.56 10.60 -13.67
N VAL A 310 5.94 11.40 -12.68
CA VAL A 310 6.93 12.49 -12.84
C VAL A 310 8.26 11.94 -13.37
N THR A 311 8.71 10.80 -12.85
CA THR A 311 9.94 10.16 -13.32
C THR A 311 9.86 9.71 -14.78
N ILE A 312 8.72 9.18 -15.22
CA ILE A 312 8.49 8.81 -16.63
C ILE A 312 8.48 10.07 -17.50
N LEU A 313 7.69 11.09 -17.13
CA LEU A 313 7.57 12.33 -17.87
C LEU A 313 8.91 13.06 -18.04
N TYR A 314 9.74 13.07 -16.98
CA TYR A 314 11.09 13.63 -17.03
C TYR A 314 11.96 12.91 -18.05
N GLN A 315 11.95 11.58 -18.09
CA GLN A 315 12.75 10.80 -19.02
C GLN A 315 12.28 10.92 -20.49
N VAL A 316 11.04 11.33 -20.72
CA VAL A 316 10.53 11.61 -22.08
C VAL A 316 10.44 13.10 -22.39
N ASN A 317 11.07 13.94 -21.55
CA ASN A 317 11.17 15.40 -21.70
C ASN A 317 9.81 16.14 -21.78
N ARG A 318 8.78 15.63 -21.07
CA ARG A 318 7.47 16.27 -20.97
C ARG A 318 7.37 17.12 -19.70
N ILE A 319 8.23 18.16 -19.62
CA ILE A 319 8.47 18.93 -18.40
C ILE A 319 7.27 19.77 -17.96
N GLU A 320 6.54 20.38 -18.90
CA GLU A 320 5.35 21.19 -18.59
C GLU A 320 4.31 20.36 -17.83
N GLU A 321 4.11 19.10 -18.21
CA GLU A 321 3.16 18.23 -17.52
C GLU A 321 3.61 17.87 -16.09
N ILE A 322 4.90 17.89 -15.82
CA ILE A 322 5.42 17.74 -14.45
C ILE A 322 4.95 18.89 -13.59
N TYR A 323 5.10 20.13 -14.10
CA TYR A 323 4.66 21.31 -13.37
C TYR A 323 3.14 21.32 -13.14
N ASP A 324 2.36 20.91 -14.13
CA ASP A 324 0.89 20.82 -14.03
C ASP A 324 0.45 19.79 -12.98
N ILE A 325 1.13 18.63 -12.91
CA ILE A 325 0.77 17.53 -12.00
C ILE A 325 1.18 17.83 -10.57
N VAL A 326 2.36 18.39 -10.38
CA VAL A 326 2.92 18.66 -9.05
C VAL A 326 2.35 19.96 -8.48
N GLY A 327 2.32 21.03 -9.26
CA GLY A 327 1.78 22.33 -8.86
C GLY A 327 2.28 22.79 -7.48
N ASP A 328 1.38 23.30 -6.65
CA ASP A 328 1.68 23.79 -5.31
C ASP A 328 2.07 22.67 -4.33
N LYS A 329 1.83 21.40 -4.67
CA LYS A 329 2.22 20.22 -3.87
C LYS A 329 3.73 20.10 -3.70
N ILE A 330 4.53 20.79 -4.51
CA ILE A 330 6.00 20.84 -4.35
C ILE A 330 6.43 21.32 -2.95
N ASN A 331 5.56 22.06 -2.27
CA ASN A 331 5.81 22.61 -0.94
C ASN A 331 5.48 21.64 0.20
N ALA A 332 4.86 20.48 -0.08
CA ALA A 332 4.56 19.48 0.94
C ALA A 332 5.85 18.95 1.60
N GLU A 333 5.84 18.77 2.94
CA GLU A 333 7.01 18.30 3.66
C GLU A 333 7.40 16.87 3.32
N ASP A 334 6.40 16.01 3.08
CA ASP A 334 6.51 14.58 2.80
C ASP A 334 6.53 14.23 1.30
N ILE A 335 6.70 15.23 0.44
CA ILE A 335 6.75 15.01 -1.01
C ILE A 335 7.87 14.03 -1.39
N ASP A 336 7.61 13.22 -2.40
CA ASP A 336 8.53 12.19 -2.88
C ASP A 336 9.91 12.76 -3.26
N SER A 337 10.96 12.10 -2.78
CA SER A 337 12.34 12.50 -3.00
C SER A 337 12.73 12.58 -4.48
N ARG A 338 12.14 11.73 -5.36
CA ARG A 338 12.36 11.76 -6.81
C ARG A 338 11.82 13.04 -7.44
N ILE A 339 10.66 13.50 -7.01
CA ILE A 339 10.05 14.76 -7.48
C ILE A 339 10.99 15.92 -7.14
N LEU A 340 11.42 15.99 -5.89
CA LEU A 340 12.35 17.03 -5.42
C LEU A 340 13.69 16.98 -6.16
N ALA A 341 14.25 15.79 -6.42
CA ALA A 341 15.48 15.63 -7.18
C ALA A 341 15.35 16.16 -8.62
N ILE A 342 14.22 15.83 -9.28
CA ILE A 342 13.93 16.33 -10.63
C ILE A 342 13.77 17.85 -10.61
N TYR A 343 13.03 18.41 -9.64
CA TYR A 343 12.89 19.86 -9.49
C TYR A 343 14.24 20.57 -9.20
N ALA A 344 15.14 19.92 -8.44
CA ALA A 344 16.49 20.47 -8.21
C ALA A 344 17.27 20.59 -9.53
N VAL A 345 17.22 19.57 -10.38
CA VAL A 345 17.85 19.60 -11.71
C VAL A 345 17.23 20.69 -12.60
N LEU A 346 15.90 20.77 -12.64
CA LEU A 346 15.19 21.77 -13.45
C LEU A 346 15.50 23.20 -12.96
N ALA A 347 15.46 23.44 -11.66
CA ALA A 347 15.81 24.74 -11.08
C ALA A 347 17.26 25.15 -11.37
N LYS A 348 18.20 24.18 -11.33
CA LYS A 348 19.60 24.42 -11.72
C LYS A 348 19.71 24.82 -13.20
N ARG A 349 19.04 24.12 -14.08
CA ARG A 349 19.01 24.44 -15.53
C ARG A 349 18.45 25.84 -15.80
N ASP A 350 17.49 26.30 -14.97
CA ASP A 350 16.96 27.65 -15.01
C ASP A 350 17.86 28.70 -14.34
N GLY A 351 19.05 28.34 -13.84
CA GLY A 351 19.97 29.22 -13.14
C GLY A 351 19.56 29.58 -11.70
N LYS A 352 18.52 28.94 -11.15
CA LYS A 352 18.00 29.18 -9.79
C LYS A 352 18.73 28.33 -8.77
N ILE A 353 20.02 28.58 -8.57
CA ILE A 353 20.92 27.70 -7.80
C ILE A 353 20.49 27.54 -6.33
N ASN A 354 20.01 28.61 -5.67
CA ASN A 354 19.58 28.52 -4.27
C ASN A 354 18.32 27.62 -4.13
N LEU A 355 17.40 27.73 -5.06
CA LEU A 355 16.21 26.88 -5.10
C LEU A 355 16.57 25.42 -5.41
N ALA A 356 17.51 25.19 -6.31
CA ALA A 356 18.01 23.87 -6.60
C ALA A 356 18.64 23.20 -5.36
N LYS A 357 19.40 23.95 -4.57
CA LYS A 357 19.96 23.48 -3.28
C LYS A 357 18.87 23.13 -2.27
N ASP A 358 17.85 23.98 -2.14
CA ASP A 358 16.72 23.72 -1.25
C ASP A 358 16.01 22.41 -1.62
N TYR A 359 15.65 22.25 -2.89
CA TYR A 359 15.02 21.02 -3.37
C TYR A 359 15.88 19.78 -3.14
N LEU A 360 17.18 19.85 -3.41
CA LEU A 360 18.08 18.70 -3.20
C LEU A 360 18.20 18.35 -1.71
N ASN A 361 18.35 19.34 -0.83
CA ASN A 361 18.42 19.10 0.61
C ASN A 361 17.13 18.44 1.15
N ARG A 362 15.98 18.91 0.69
CA ARG A 362 14.69 18.32 1.04
C ARG A 362 14.57 16.90 0.46
N SER A 363 15.05 16.68 -0.74
CA SER A 363 15.08 15.37 -1.38
C SER A 363 15.90 14.36 -0.57
N ILE A 364 17.08 14.74 -0.11
CA ILE A 364 17.94 13.90 0.74
C ILE A 364 17.27 13.62 2.08
N LYS A 365 16.68 14.65 2.71
CA LYS A 365 15.90 14.50 3.95
C LYS A 365 14.75 13.51 3.78
N ASN A 366 14.12 13.48 2.60
CA ASN A 366 13.01 12.59 2.27
C ASN A 366 13.47 11.23 1.70
N GLY A 367 14.75 10.88 1.87
CA GLY A 367 15.27 9.55 1.58
C GLY A 367 15.87 9.35 0.19
N LEU A 368 16.25 10.43 -0.52
CA LEU A 368 17.00 10.27 -1.76
C LEU A 368 18.36 9.62 -1.48
N THR A 369 18.63 8.56 -2.21
CA THR A 369 19.99 8.00 -2.36
C THR A 369 20.32 7.88 -3.84
N LYS A 370 21.61 7.87 -4.16
CA LYS A 370 22.06 7.66 -5.54
C LYS A 370 21.55 6.33 -6.09
N ALA A 371 21.66 5.25 -5.31
CA ALA A 371 21.18 3.92 -5.71
C ALA A 371 19.67 3.91 -5.99
N TYR A 372 18.87 4.61 -5.16
CA TYR A 372 17.44 4.73 -5.39
C TYR A 372 17.15 5.46 -6.70
N LEU A 373 17.79 6.61 -6.94
CA LEU A 373 17.60 7.38 -8.17
C LEU A 373 18.02 6.57 -9.41
N GLU A 374 19.14 5.84 -9.34
CA GLU A 374 19.63 4.96 -10.39
C GLU A 374 18.61 3.87 -10.76
N SER A 375 17.91 3.32 -9.77
CA SER A 375 16.86 2.32 -9.99
C SER A 375 15.62 2.87 -10.70
N GLN A 376 15.36 4.18 -10.56
CA GLN A 376 14.15 4.84 -11.07
C GLN A 376 14.35 5.43 -12.47
N ILE A 377 15.53 5.88 -12.83
CA ILE A 377 15.84 6.45 -14.15
C ILE A 377 16.47 5.36 -15.04
N ILE A 378 15.64 4.78 -15.92
CA ILE A 378 16.02 3.63 -16.75
C ILE A 378 16.96 4.06 -17.89
N ASN A 379 16.72 5.22 -18.48
CA ASN A 379 17.55 5.74 -19.55
C ASN A 379 18.93 6.14 -18.99
N GLU A 380 19.97 5.40 -19.38
CA GLU A 380 21.33 5.55 -18.85
C GLU A 380 21.90 6.95 -19.07
N LYS A 381 21.71 7.53 -20.25
CA LYS A 381 22.21 8.87 -20.55
C LYS A 381 21.52 9.93 -19.68
N ILE A 382 20.21 9.84 -19.51
CA ILE A 382 19.46 10.76 -18.65
C ILE A 382 19.88 10.55 -17.19
N ARG A 383 20.00 9.32 -16.74
CA ARG A 383 20.43 8.95 -15.39
C ARG A 383 21.79 9.56 -15.05
N ASN A 384 22.80 9.31 -15.89
CA ASN A 384 24.16 9.80 -15.66
C ASN A 384 24.21 11.33 -15.65
N ASN A 385 23.48 11.99 -16.55
CA ASN A 385 23.39 13.46 -16.58
C ASN A 385 22.70 14.00 -15.33
N THR A 386 21.58 13.38 -14.90
CA THR A 386 20.83 13.79 -13.72
C THR A 386 21.70 13.69 -12.47
N ILE A 387 22.38 12.56 -12.26
CA ILE A 387 23.29 12.37 -11.14
C ILE A 387 24.43 13.40 -11.15
N LYS A 388 25.06 13.62 -12.32
CA LYS A 388 26.09 14.63 -12.47
C LYS A 388 25.59 16.02 -12.09
N GLU A 389 24.43 16.42 -12.61
CA GLU A 389 23.84 17.73 -12.32
C GLU A 389 23.52 17.91 -10.84
N LEU A 390 23.02 16.86 -10.15
CA LEU A 390 22.76 16.89 -8.71
C LEU A 390 24.06 17.00 -7.90
N LEU A 391 25.11 16.24 -8.25
CA LEU A 391 26.42 16.31 -7.60
C LEU A 391 27.09 17.70 -7.78
N GLU A 392 26.80 18.41 -8.86
CA GLU A 392 27.24 19.80 -9.06
C GLU A 392 26.49 20.80 -8.17
N ILE A 393 25.29 20.44 -7.67
CA ILE A 393 24.54 21.26 -6.70
C ILE A 393 25.07 21.03 -5.28
N SER A 394 25.17 19.77 -4.86
CA SER A 394 25.68 19.31 -3.57
C SER A 394 25.99 17.82 -3.61
N TYR A 395 26.88 17.35 -2.74
CA TYR A 395 27.15 15.93 -2.59
C TYR A 395 25.95 15.19 -1.97
N PHE A 396 25.66 13.99 -2.49
CA PHE A 396 24.73 13.03 -1.91
C PHE A 396 25.16 11.60 -2.27
N ASP A 397 24.82 10.63 -1.41
CA ASP A 397 25.14 9.21 -1.57
C ASP A 397 23.99 8.42 -2.19
#